data_f23814fcb3ffb4e85aa2232ff282f338
#
_entry.id   f23814fcb3ffb4e85aa2232ff282f338
#
_cell.length_a   1.000
_cell.length_b   1.000
_cell.length_c   1.000
_cell.angle_alpha   90.00
_cell.angle_beta   90.00
_cell.angle_gamma   90.00
#
_symmetry.space_group_name_H-M   'P 1'
#
loop_
_entity.id
_entity.type
_entity.pdbx_description
1 polymer ?
#
loop_
_entity_poly.entity_id
_entity_poly.type
_entity_poly.pdbx_seq_one_letter_code
_entity_poly.pdbx_strand_id
1 'polypeptide(L)'
;RIKNAKFTFKGSEYNLNQNAFPHAIHGHGYLSEWSILEQSKSSAIIIYRHQAHKLGWPWSYEITQSIYLKNYSCIIELKLMNNSKSIMPFGFGIHPFFNFNDKIKLKFNASKEWIGQPEDFPIKTKPIENNFNLKNGNELWKNEKTVCYENFDGKVQIIWPYKKKKITMKVDKIFNHLIVHVPKVGEYFCIEPVSHPTDGFNLMEY
;
A
#
# COMPACT_ATOMS: atom_id res chain seq x y z
N ARG A 1 -3.79 6.27 4.83
CA ARG A 1 -4.46 7.09 5.86
C ARG A 1 -5.61 7.87 5.25
N ILE A 2 -6.63 8.16 6.07
CA ILE A 2 -7.71 9.09 5.74
C ILE A 2 -7.73 10.14 6.86
N LYS A 3 -7.54 11.41 6.49
CA LYS A 3 -7.40 12.53 7.43
C LYS A 3 -8.68 12.70 8.26
N ASN A 4 -8.52 12.83 9.58
CA ASN A 4 -9.62 12.96 10.53
C ASN A 4 -10.67 11.84 10.44
N ALA A 5 -10.33 10.70 9.83
CA ALA A 5 -11.22 9.59 9.55
C ALA A 5 -12.50 10.01 8.78
N LYS A 6 -12.38 11.02 7.90
CA LYS A 6 -13.50 11.58 7.12
C LYS A 6 -13.14 11.69 5.65
N PHE A 7 -14.11 11.47 4.79
CA PHE A 7 -14.00 11.72 3.36
C PHE A 7 -15.35 12.06 2.74
N THR A 8 -15.33 12.74 1.61
CA THR A 8 -16.52 13.03 0.81
C THR A 8 -16.52 12.14 -0.43
N PHE A 9 -17.66 11.52 -0.73
CA PHE A 9 -17.85 10.74 -1.93
C PHE A 9 -19.24 11.03 -2.52
N LYS A 10 -19.30 11.43 -3.79
CA LYS A 10 -20.54 11.80 -4.48
C LYS A 10 -21.41 12.79 -3.69
N GLY A 11 -20.77 13.82 -3.12
CA GLY A 11 -21.44 14.88 -2.38
C GLY A 11 -21.89 14.52 -0.95
N SER A 12 -21.64 13.30 -0.48
CA SER A 12 -21.95 12.86 0.89
C SER A 12 -20.69 12.74 1.72
N GLU A 13 -20.72 13.21 2.96
CA GLU A 13 -19.64 13.04 3.93
C GLU A 13 -19.79 11.68 4.64
N TYR A 14 -18.67 10.99 4.82
CA TYR A 14 -18.58 9.71 5.53
C TYR A 14 -17.57 9.80 6.66
N ASN A 15 -17.95 9.26 7.82
CA ASN A 15 -17.14 9.21 9.02
C ASN A 15 -16.73 7.76 9.30
N LEU A 16 -15.44 7.51 9.38
CA LEU A 16 -14.87 6.20 9.68
C LEU A 16 -14.48 6.09 11.16
N ASN A 17 -14.36 4.87 11.65
CA ASN A 17 -13.77 4.65 12.96
C ASN A 17 -12.29 5.03 12.94
N GLN A 18 -11.87 5.77 13.94
CA GLN A 18 -10.49 6.20 14.14
C GLN A 18 -9.67 5.07 14.73
N ASN A 19 -8.82 4.45 13.94
CA ASN A 19 -7.90 3.40 14.39
C ASN A 19 -6.44 3.87 14.48
N ALA A 20 -6.21 5.17 14.17
CA ALA A 20 -4.97 5.89 14.40
C ALA A 20 -5.30 7.36 14.69
N PHE A 21 -5.85 7.62 15.90
CA PHE A 21 -6.40 8.90 16.31
C PHE A 21 -5.55 10.10 15.90
N PRO A 22 -6.15 11.15 15.26
CA PRO A 22 -7.57 11.30 14.90
C PRO A 22 -7.94 10.74 13.51
N HIS A 23 -7.11 9.88 12.93
CA HIS A 23 -7.20 9.41 11.56
C HIS A 23 -7.71 7.96 11.45
N ALA A 24 -8.06 7.55 10.24
CA ALA A 24 -8.20 6.14 9.88
C ALA A 24 -6.99 5.71 9.03
N ILE A 25 -6.48 4.49 9.24
CA ILE A 25 -5.30 3.96 8.56
C ILE A 25 -5.51 2.52 8.10
N HIS A 26 -4.92 2.15 6.96
CA HIS A 26 -4.82 0.80 6.42
C HIS A 26 -6.13 0.07 6.12
N GLY A 27 -7.29 0.73 6.20
CA GLY A 27 -8.59 0.10 5.98
C GLY A 27 -8.95 -0.93 7.05
N HIS A 28 -9.76 -1.92 6.69
CA HIS A 28 -10.30 -2.90 7.64
C HIS A 28 -9.57 -4.24 7.64
N GLY A 29 -9.01 -4.63 6.50
CA GLY A 29 -8.51 -5.98 6.29
C GLY A 29 -7.39 -6.40 7.25
N TYR A 30 -6.52 -5.49 7.65
CA TYR A 30 -5.38 -5.82 8.50
C TYR A 30 -5.75 -6.05 9.98
N LEU A 31 -6.91 -5.58 10.43
CA LEU A 31 -7.43 -5.75 11.80
C LEU A 31 -8.55 -6.79 11.89
N SER A 32 -8.90 -7.42 10.78
CA SER A 32 -10.04 -8.33 10.70
C SER A 32 -9.60 -9.77 10.59
N GLU A 33 -10.44 -10.67 11.08
CA GLU A 33 -10.25 -12.09 10.85
C GLU A 33 -10.63 -12.46 9.42
N TRP A 34 -9.76 -13.26 8.79
CA TRP A 34 -9.98 -13.80 7.46
C TRP A 34 -10.27 -15.29 7.57
N SER A 35 -11.27 -15.75 6.82
CA SER A 35 -11.58 -17.17 6.72
C SER A 35 -10.72 -17.81 5.62
N ILE A 36 -10.23 -19.02 5.87
CA ILE A 36 -9.53 -19.82 4.87
C ILE A 36 -10.59 -20.49 3.99
N LEU A 37 -10.55 -20.26 2.68
CA LEU A 37 -11.36 -20.95 1.69
C LEU A 37 -10.67 -22.23 1.20
N GLU A 38 -9.37 -22.10 0.87
CA GLU A 38 -8.57 -23.21 0.37
C GLU A 38 -7.14 -23.08 0.88
N GLN A 39 -6.49 -24.21 1.12
CA GLN A 39 -5.09 -24.25 1.54
C GLN A 39 -4.39 -25.50 1.04
N SER A 40 -3.16 -25.34 0.59
CA SER A 40 -2.24 -26.42 0.26
C SER A 40 -0.84 -26.14 0.80
N LYS A 41 0.15 -26.97 0.45
CA LYS A 41 1.57 -26.74 0.81
C LYS A 41 2.17 -25.48 0.16
N SER A 42 1.60 -25.02 -0.95
CA SER A 42 2.16 -23.93 -1.76
C SER A 42 1.12 -22.88 -2.15
N SER A 43 -0.09 -22.94 -1.62
CA SER A 43 -1.13 -21.94 -1.88
C SER A 43 -2.05 -21.77 -0.68
N ALA A 44 -2.63 -20.58 -0.57
CA ALA A 44 -3.73 -20.30 0.34
C ALA A 44 -4.67 -19.29 -0.32
N ILE A 45 -5.97 -19.50 -0.14
CA ILE A 45 -7.02 -18.54 -0.53
C ILE A 45 -7.77 -18.19 0.73
N ILE A 46 -7.74 -16.92 1.08
CA ILE A 46 -8.41 -16.37 2.25
C ILE A 46 -9.41 -15.30 1.84
N ILE A 47 -10.45 -15.11 2.63
CA ILE A 47 -11.53 -14.18 2.36
C ILE A 47 -11.90 -13.38 3.59
N TYR A 48 -12.15 -12.09 3.39
CA TYR A 48 -12.77 -11.21 4.37
C TYR A 48 -14.09 -10.68 3.82
N ARG A 49 -15.14 -10.70 4.65
CA ARG A 49 -16.47 -10.18 4.33
C ARG A 49 -16.80 -9.02 5.25
N HIS A 50 -16.95 -7.85 4.67
CA HIS A 50 -17.35 -6.65 5.39
C HIS A 50 -18.85 -6.43 5.30
N GLN A 51 -19.49 -6.23 6.46
CA GLN A 51 -20.89 -5.82 6.56
C GLN A 51 -20.99 -4.30 6.54
N ALA A 52 -21.97 -3.77 5.81
CA ALA A 52 -22.24 -2.34 5.76
C ALA A 52 -22.36 -1.72 7.16
N HIS A 53 -21.85 -0.50 7.29
CA HIS A 53 -21.79 0.30 8.52
C HIS A 53 -20.90 -0.24 9.64
N LYS A 54 -20.31 -1.43 9.50
CA LYS A 54 -19.27 -1.87 10.41
C LYS A 54 -18.05 -0.95 10.24
N LEU A 55 -17.42 -0.57 11.36
CA LEU A 55 -16.24 0.32 11.40
C LEU A 55 -16.41 1.65 10.63
N GLY A 56 -17.65 2.13 10.52
CA GLY A 56 -17.98 3.38 9.83
C GLY A 56 -18.03 3.29 8.29
N TRP A 57 -17.77 2.13 7.69
CA TRP A 57 -17.82 1.96 6.23
C TRP A 57 -19.21 1.51 5.78
N PRO A 58 -19.92 2.29 4.97
CA PRO A 58 -21.35 2.06 4.72
C PRO A 58 -21.66 1.00 3.67
N TRP A 59 -20.66 0.46 2.99
CA TRP A 59 -20.84 -0.52 1.92
C TRP A 59 -20.43 -1.94 2.34
N SER A 60 -21.25 -2.92 2.03
CA SER A 60 -20.84 -4.31 2.14
C SER A 60 -19.95 -4.71 0.97
N TYR A 61 -18.86 -5.40 1.27
CA TYR A 61 -17.95 -5.93 0.26
C TYR A 61 -17.31 -7.24 0.70
N GLU A 62 -16.74 -7.91 -0.24
CA GLU A 62 -15.95 -9.10 -0.05
C GLU A 62 -14.59 -8.91 -0.70
N ILE A 63 -13.53 -9.32 -0.04
CA ILE A 63 -12.20 -9.36 -0.61
C ILE A 63 -11.59 -10.73 -0.43
N THR A 64 -11.08 -11.29 -1.52
CA THR A 64 -10.32 -12.53 -1.54
C THR A 64 -8.85 -12.21 -1.79
N GLN A 65 -7.98 -12.83 -1.01
CA GLN A 65 -6.55 -12.82 -1.24
C GLN A 65 -6.09 -14.24 -1.53
N SER A 66 -5.53 -14.45 -2.72
CA SER A 66 -4.93 -15.70 -3.13
C SER A 66 -3.42 -15.59 -3.12
N ILE A 67 -2.75 -16.51 -2.47
CA ILE A 67 -1.29 -16.56 -2.33
C ILE A 67 -0.79 -17.86 -2.94
N TYR A 68 0.15 -17.77 -3.87
CA TYR A 68 0.77 -18.93 -4.53
C TYR A 68 2.28 -18.86 -4.43
N LEU A 69 2.89 -19.94 -4.00
CA LEU A 69 4.34 -20.13 -4.01
C LEU A 69 4.72 -21.02 -5.21
N LYS A 70 5.51 -20.48 -6.12
CA LYS A 70 5.98 -21.22 -7.31
C LYS A 70 7.46 -20.95 -7.52
N ASN A 71 8.27 -21.99 -7.40
CA ASN A 71 9.73 -21.89 -7.48
C ASN A 71 10.28 -20.84 -6.49
N TYR A 72 10.83 -19.74 -7.00
CA TYR A 72 11.39 -18.63 -6.24
C TYR A 72 10.46 -17.40 -6.21
N SER A 73 9.19 -17.59 -6.50
CA SER A 73 8.21 -16.52 -6.60
C SER A 73 7.08 -16.72 -5.61
N CYS A 74 6.60 -15.60 -5.04
CA CYS A 74 5.33 -15.51 -4.33
C CYS A 74 4.40 -14.63 -5.17
N ILE A 75 3.24 -15.15 -5.55
CA ILE A 75 2.21 -14.42 -6.27
C ILE A 75 1.08 -14.13 -5.30
N ILE A 76 0.65 -12.87 -5.24
CA ILE A 76 -0.47 -12.43 -4.42
C ILE A 76 -1.49 -11.79 -5.35
N GLU A 77 -2.71 -12.31 -5.35
CA GLU A 77 -3.84 -11.78 -6.10
C GLU A 77 -4.90 -11.26 -5.14
N LEU A 78 -5.39 -10.04 -5.40
CA LEU A 78 -6.48 -9.43 -4.64
C LEU A 78 -7.71 -9.29 -5.55
N LYS A 79 -8.85 -9.79 -5.09
CA LYS A 79 -10.14 -9.63 -5.77
C LYS A 79 -11.14 -9.02 -4.80
N LEU A 80 -11.64 -7.82 -5.13
CA LEU A 80 -12.67 -7.13 -4.37
C LEU A 80 -13.99 -7.19 -5.12
N MET A 81 -15.05 -7.49 -4.39
CA MET A 81 -16.42 -7.50 -4.90
C MET A 81 -17.28 -6.57 -4.04
N ASN A 82 -17.87 -5.57 -4.67
CA ASN A 82 -18.86 -4.72 -4.02
C ASN A 82 -20.20 -5.45 -3.94
N ASN A 83 -20.62 -5.79 -2.74
CA ASN A 83 -21.90 -6.48 -2.47
C ASN A 83 -23.02 -5.49 -2.12
N SER A 84 -22.78 -4.18 -2.21
CA SER A 84 -23.78 -3.16 -1.99
C SER A 84 -24.56 -2.85 -3.26
N LYS A 85 -25.75 -2.25 -3.12
CA LYS A 85 -26.56 -1.78 -4.25
C LYS A 85 -26.03 -0.49 -4.88
N SER A 86 -25.14 0.21 -4.21
CA SER A 86 -24.59 1.49 -4.65
C SER A 86 -23.11 1.38 -5.02
N ILE A 87 -22.61 2.35 -5.78
CA ILE A 87 -21.18 2.47 -6.08
C ILE A 87 -20.42 2.71 -4.79
N MET A 88 -19.30 2.01 -4.63
CA MET A 88 -18.40 2.07 -3.49
C MET A 88 -17.03 2.54 -3.96
N PRO A 89 -16.43 3.58 -3.34
CA PRO A 89 -15.02 3.90 -3.59
C PRO A 89 -14.14 2.81 -2.97
N PHE A 90 -12.97 2.56 -3.57
CA PHE A 90 -12.03 1.59 -2.99
C PHE A 90 -10.59 1.93 -3.35
N GLY A 91 -9.67 1.33 -2.61
CA GLY A 91 -8.25 1.33 -2.92
C GLY A 91 -7.60 0.05 -2.45
N PHE A 92 -6.55 -0.38 -3.18
CA PHE A 92 -5.71 -1.50 -2.80
C PHE A 92 -4.36 -1.02 -2.31
N GLY A 93 -3.80 -1.78 -1.37
CA GLY A 93 -2.42 -1.67 -0.92
C GLY A 93 -1.92 -3.00 -0.38
N ILE A 94 -0.66 -3.29 -0.61
CA ILE A 94 0.07 -4.41 0.00
C ILE A 94 1.21 -3.81 0.80
N HIS A 95 1.37 -4.27 2.04
CA HIS A 95 2.30 -3.69 3.01
C HIS A 95 3.36 -4.70 3.48
N PRO A 96 4.25 -5.16 2.60
CA PRO A 96 5.27 -6.12 2.97
C PRO A 96 6.41 -5.46 3.75
N PHE A 97 6.91 -6.21 4.74
CA PHE A 97 8.01 -5.82 5.60
C PHE A 97 9.28 -6.56 5.18
N PHE A 98 10.39 -5.83 5.11
CA PHE A 98 11.69 -6.36 4.75
C PHE A 98 12.72 -6.03 5.83
N ASN A 99 13.58 -6.98 6.17
CA ASN A 99 14.67 -6.77 7.13
C ASN A 99 15.63 -5.66 6.68
N PHE A 100 15.94 -4.75 7.61
CA PHE A 100 16.84 -3.62 7.40
C PHE A 100 18.11 -3.76 8.25
N ASN A 101 18.77 -4.88 8.19
CA ASN A 101 20.01 -5.18 8.93
C ASN A 101 21.28 -5.01 8.10
N ASP A 102 21.20 -4.32 6.94
CA ASP A 102 22.30 -4.20 5.98
C ASP A 102 22.10 -2.99 5.07
N LYS A 103 23.09 -2.66 4.24
CA LYS A 103 22.89 -1.68 3.17
C LYS A 103 21.94 -2.20 2.14
N ILE A 104 20.89 -1.45 1.87
CA ILE A 104 19.84 -1.77 0.91
C ILE A 104 19.91 -0.79 -0.24
N LYS A 105 19.80 -1.28 -1.47
CA LYS A 105 19.58 -0.44 -2.64
C LYS A 105 18.19 -0.70 -3.20
N LEU A 106 17.45 0.38 -3.48
CA LEU A 106 16.18 0.33 -4.18
C LEU A 106 16.34 0.82 -5.60
N LYS A 107 15.64 0.15 -6.51
CA LYS A 107 15.62 0.47 -7.92
C LYS A 107 14.20 0.37 -8.44
N PHE A 108 13.63 1.50 -8.80
CA PHE A 108 12.30 1.62 -9.40
C PHE A 108 12.20 2.91 -10.21
N ASN A 109 11.14 3.07 -10.96
CA ASN A 109 10.85 4.25 -11.74
C ASN A 109 9.52 4.86 -11.30
N ALA A 110 9.53 6.16 -11.05
CA ALA A 110 8.36 6.98 -10.78
C ALA A 110 8.68 8.41 -11.23
N SER A 111 7.70 9.25 -11.49
CA SER A 111 7.94 10.61 -12.01
C SER A 111 7.78 11.71 -10.98
N LYS A 112 7.01 11.47 -9.94
CA LYS A 112 6.71 12.47 -8.92
C LYS A 112 6.73 11.85 -7.53
N GLU A 113 6.95 12.70 -6.53
CA GLU A 113 6.72 12.36 -5.12
C GLU A 113 5.67 13.29 -4.52
N TRP A 114 4.84 12.73 -3.65
CA TRP A 114 3.89 13.48 -2.86
C TRP A 114 4.58 14.13 -1.68
N ILE A 115 4.30 15.41 -1.47
CA ILE A 115 4.84 16.22 -0.37
C ILE A 115 3.70 16.88 0.40
N GLY A 116 3.87 17.00 1.71
CA GLY A 116 2.89 17.62 2.59
C GLY A 116 3.48 18.00 3.93
N GLN A 117 2.77 18.79 4.66
CA GLN A 117 3.01 19.19 6.05
C GLN A 117 1.67 19.52 6.70
N PRO A 118 1.51 19.36 8.01
CA PRO A 118 2.20 18.47 8.94
C PRO A 118 1.60 17.05 8.90
N GLU A 119 2.17 16.09 9.59
CA GLU A 119 1.58 14.76 9.86
C GLU A 119 1.57 13.79 8.67
N ASP A 120 2.50 13.90 7.74
CA ASP A 120 2.63 13.02 6.55
C ASP A 120 1.40 13.00 5.62
N PHE A 121 0.54 14.02 5.68
CA PHE A 121 -0.55 14.16 4.73
C PHE A 121 -0.08 14.94 3.50
N PRO A 122 -0.09 14.32 2.34
CA PRO A 122 0.32 14.97 1.11
C PRO A 122 -0.73 16.01 0.67
N ILE A 123 -0.26 17.13 0.16
CA ILE A 123 -1.10 18.21 -0.38
C ILE A 123 -0.81 18.53 -1.84
N LYS A 124 0.36 18.15 -2.34
CA LYS A 124 0.77 18.37 -3.73
C LYS A 124 1.87 17.40 -4.13
N THR A 125 2.14 17.32 -5.41
CA THR A 125 3.26 16.56 -5.96
C THR A 125 4.39 17.49 -6.40
N LYS A 126 5.62 16.98 -6.40
CA LYS A 126 6.77 17.57 -7.08
C LYS A 126 7.48 16.54 -7.94
N PRO A 127 8.20 16.95 -9.00
CA PRO A 127 9.09 16.05 -9.73
C PRO A 127 10.14 15.43 -8.79
N ILE A 128 10.53 14.20 -9.06
CA ILE A 128 11.60 13.53 -8.32
C ILE A 128 12.93 14.13 -8.79
N GLU A 129 13.63 14.85 -7.90
CA GLU A 129 14.91 15.51 -8.20
C GLU A 129 16.06 14.50 -8.31
N ASN A 130 16.04 13.45 -7.49
CA ASN A 130 16.98 12.35 -7.52
C ASN A 130 16.23 11.08 -7.91
N ASN A 131 16.14 10.83 -9.20
CA ASN A 131 15.61 9.56 -9.69
C ASN A 131 16.25 8.41 -8.93
N PHE A 132 15.44 7.54 -8.33
CA PHE A 132 15.89 6.21 -7.94
C PHE A 132 16.27 5.48 -9.23
N ASN A 133 17.46 5.80 -9.69
CA ASN A 133 17.92 5.58 -11.05
C ASN A 133 17.90 4.09 -11.38
N LEU A 134 17.25 3.80 -12.47
CA LEU A 134 17.08 2.46 -13.00
C LEU A 134 18.41 1.72 -13.22
N LYS A 135 19.51 2.38 -13.48
CA LYS A 135 20.78 1.70 -13.78
C LYS A 135 21.49 1.16 -12.56
N ASN A 136 21.61 1.95 -11.49
CA ASN A 136 22.44 1.59 -10.33
C ASN A 136 21.65 1.38 -9.03
N GLY A 137 20.42 1.91 -8.93
CA GLY A 137 19.64 1.99 -7.71
C GLY A 137 20.27 2.95 -6.68
N ASN A 138 19.45 3.48 -5.78
CA ASN A 138 19.89 4.35 -4.71
C ASN A 138 19.90 3.62 -3.37
N GLU A 139 20.83 3.96 -2.50
CA GLU A 139 20.86 3.46 -1.13
C GLU A 139 19.60 3.96 -0.40
N LEU A 140 18.92 3.04 0.29
CA LEU A 140 17.78 3.38 1.12
C LEU A 140 18.27 4.21 2.31
N TRP A 141 17.56 5.29 2.65
CA TRP A 141 17.85 6.12 3.81
C TRP A 141 17.71 5.34 5.11
N LYS A 142 18.45 5.77 6.14
CA LYS A 142 18.47 5.10 7.46
C LYS A 142 17.61 5.79 8.51
N ASN A 143 17.22 7.03 8.25
CA ASN A 143 16.39 7.80 9.17
C ASN A 143 14.91 7.50 8.92
N GLU A 144 14.08 7.72 9.96
CA GLU A 144 12.64 7.66 9.81
C GLU A 144 12.16 8.54 8.67
N LYS A 145 11.50 7.92 7.71
CA LYS A 145 10.97 8.63 6.55
C LYS A 145 9.94 7.79 5.82
N THR A 146 8.85 8.44 5.41
CA THR A 146 7.85 7.87 4.51
C THR A 146 7.75 8.75 3.27
N VAL A 147 7.81 8.14 2.10
CA VAL A 147 7.62 8.83 0.81
C VAL A 147 6.61 8.06 -0.03
N CYS A 148 5.64 8.77 -0.58
CA CYS A 148 4.72 8.25 -1.57
C CYS A 148 5.12 8.75 -2.95
N TYR A 149 5.42 7.83 -3.86
CA TYR A 149 5.77 8.12 -5.24
C TYR A 149 4.57 7.91 -6.15
N GLU A 150 4.44 8.76 -7.16
CA GLU A 150 3.37 8.73 -8.17
C GLU A 150 3.91 8.39 -9.55
N ASN A 151 3.07 7.81 -10.39
CA ASN A 151 3.43 7.28 -11.71
C ASN A 151 4.52 6.19 -11.60
N PHE A 152 4.37 5.32 -10.63
CA PHE A 152 5.20 4.14 -10.45
C PHE A 152 4.96 3.16 -11.60
N ASP A 153 6.01 2.67 -12.23
CA ASP A 153 5.94 1.80 -13.41
C ASP A 153 5.60 0.33 -13.11
N GLY A 154 5.26 0.03 -11.86
CA GLY A 154 4.86 -1.32 -11.43
C GLY A 154 6.03 -2.27 -11.17
N LYS A 155 7.29 -1.80 -11.18
CA LYS A 155 8.46 -2.65 -10.91
C LYS A 155 9.41 -2.03 -9.92
N VAL A 156 9.70 -2.75 -8.83
CA VAL A 156 10.75 -2.36 -7.87
C VAL A 156 11.70 -3.52 -7.63
N GLN A 157 12.99 -3.22 -7.52
CA GLN A 157 14.03 -4.15 -7.11
C GLN A 157 14.59 -3.73 -5.76
N ILE A 158 14.60 -4.66 -4.83
CA ILE A 158 15.21 -4.55 -3.52
C ILE A 158 16.49 -5.37 -3.56
N ILE A 159 17.64 -4.73 -3.31
CA ILE A 159 18.94 -5.34 -3.50
C ILE A 159 19.72 -5.25 -2.17
N TRP A 160 20.21 -6.39 -1.70
CA TRP A 160 21.13 -6.54 -0.58
C TRP A 160 22.53 -6.82 -1.13
N PRO A 161 23.38 -5.80 -1.37
CA PRO A 161 24.66 -5.99 -2.08
C PRO A 161 25.59 -6.97 -1.38
N TYR A 162 25.74 -6.87 -0.06
CA TYR A 162 26.62 -7.74 0.71
C TYR A 162 26.15 -9.19 0.77
N LYS A 163 24.83 -9.42 0.77
CA LYS A 163 24.24 -10.77 0.74
C LYS A 163 24.12 -11.34 -0.67
N LYS A 164 24.48 -10.56 -1.70
CA LYS A 164 24.29 -10.92 -3.12
C LYS A 164 22.85 -11.40 -3.41
N LYS A 165 21.87 -10.82 -2.72
CA LYS A 165 20.43 -11.16 -2.85
C LYS A 165 19.67 -10.01 -3.47
N LYS A 166 18.62 -10.38 -4.21
CA LYS A 166 17.70 -9.43 -4.86
C LYS A 166 16.30 -10.00 -4.84
N ILE A 167 15.33 -9.14 -4.54
CA ILE A 167 13.91 -9.38 -4.79
C ILE A 167 13.47 -8.43 -5.90
N THR A 168 12.71 -8.94 -6.84
CA THR A 168 12.01 -8.12 -7.83
C THR A 168 10.52 -8.26 -7.58
N MET A 169 9.88 -7.17 -7.20
CA MET A 169 8.43 -7.08 -7.12
C MET A 169 7.91 -6.50 -8.43
N LYS A 170 6.88 -7.13 -8.97
CA LYS A 170 6.11 -6.65 -10.13
C LYS A 170 4.65 -6.61 -9.73
N VAL A 171 3.97 -5.53 -10.05
CA VAL A 171 2.57 -5.33 -9.71
C VAL A 171 1.76 -4.89 -10.92
N ASP A 172 0.46 -5.10 -10.84
CA ASP A 172 -0.48 -4.63 -11.85
C ASP A 172 -0.51 -3.10 -11.90
N LYS A 173 -0.85 -2.54 -13.06
CA LYS A 173 -0.91 -1.09 -13.32
C LYS A 173 -1.87 -0.31 -12.42
N ILE A 174 -2.80 -0.98 -11.74
CA ILE A 174 -3.66 -0.34 -10.75
C ILE A 174 -2.83 0.22 -9.57
N PHE A 175 -1.70 -0.42 -9.26
CA PHE A 175 -0.76 0.05 -8.24
C PHE A 175 0.20 1.09 -8.83
N ASN A 176 -0.32 2.24 -9.18
CA ASN A 176 0.44 3.32 -9.81
C ASN A 176 1.15 4.26 -8.83
N HIS A 177 1.07 3.94 -7.54
CA HIS A 177 1.80 4.60 -6.47
C HIS A 177 2.67 3.59 -5.73
N LEU A 178 3.79 4.07 -5.16
CA LEU A 178 4.68 3.27 -4.33
C LEU A 178 5.00 4.04 -3.06
N ILE A 179 4.65 3.46 -1.91
CA ILE A 179 5.09 4.00 -0.62
C ILE A 179 6.37 3.27 -0.21
N VAL A 180 7.37 4.05 0.17
CA VAL A 180 8.61 3.57 0.79
C VAL A 180 8.66 4.12 2.20
N HIS A 181 8.63 3.23 3.18
CA HIS A 181 8.61 3.59 4.60
C HIS A 181 9.80 2.98 5.34
N VAL A 182 10.52 3.81 6.07
CA VAL A 182 11.54 3.41 7.04
C VAL A 182 11.11 3.96 8.40
N PRO A 183 10.82 3.10 9.39
CA PRO A 183 10.42 3.55 10.72
C PRO A 183 11.61 4.07 11.54
N LYS A 184 11.31 4.70 12.67
CA LYS A 184 12.30 5.20 13.62
C LYS A 184 13.19 4.07 14.19
N VAL A 185 12.59 2.92 14.43
CA VAL A 185 13.29 1.70 14.87
C VAL A 185 13.71 0.94 13.61
N GLY A 186 14.98 1.09 13.22
CA GLY A 186 15.52 0.67 11.93
C GLY A 186 15.73 -0.84 11.73
N GLU A 187 14.82 -1.69 12.20
CA GLU A 187 14.91 -3.15 12.02
C GLU A 187 14.29 -3.64 10.72
N TYR A 188 13.40 -2.84 10.12
CA TYR A 188 12.71 -3.16 8.88
C TYR A 188 12.48 -1.91 8.02
N PHE A 189 12.07 -2.13 6.80
CA PHE A 189 11.50 -1.13 5.90
C PHE A 189 10.34 -1.74 5.12
N CYS A 190 9.48 -0.89 4.57
CA CYS A 190 8.32 -1.32 3.79
C CYS A 190 8.41 -0.77 2.38
N ILE A 191 7.99 -1.58 1.43
CA ILE A 191 7.85 -1.22 0.01
C ILE A 191 6.42 -1.56 -0.37
N GLU A 192 5.57 -0.56 -0.43
CA GLU A 192 4.13 -0.72 -0.45
C GLU A 192 3.56 -0.23 -1.79
N PRO A 193 3.29 -1.13 -2.74
CA PRO A 193 2.51 -0.78 -3.90
C PRO A 193 1.07 -0.47 -3.48
N VAL A 194 0.56 0.69 -3.89
CA VAL A 194 -0.79 1.14 -3.57
C VAL A 194 -1.46 1.76 -4.81
N SER A 195 -2.78 1.68 -4.86
CA SER A 195 -3.56 2.23 -5.98
C SER A 195 -3.82 3.74 -5.85
N HIS A 196 -3.42 4.36 -4.74
CA HIS A 196 -3.77 5.74 -4.40
C HIS A 196 -2.73 6.34 -3.45
N PRO A 197 -2.57 7.68 -3.39
CA PRO A 197 -1.74 8.32 -2.38
C PRO A 197 -2.36 8.23 -0.98
N THR A 198 -1.59 8.59 0.04
CA THR A 198 -2.15 8.86 1.37
C THR A 198 -3.24 9.91 1.27
N ASP A 199 -4.37 9.71 1.96
CA ASP A 199 -5.57 10.54 1.92
C ASP A 199 -6.25 10.61 0.54
N GLY A 200 -6.06 9.58 -0.28
CA GLY A 200 -6.52 9.54 -1.66
C GLY A 200 -8.01 9.85 -1.84
N PHE A 201 -8.87 9.45 -0.90
CA PHE A 201 -10.30 9.75 -0.96
C PHE A 201 -10.62 11.25 -0.81
N ASN A 202 -9.72 12.05 -0.26
CA ASN A 202 -9.88 13.50 -0.14
C ASN A 202 -9.10 14.28 -1.21
N LEU A 203 -8.17 13.64 -1.91
CA LEU A 203 -7.29 14.28 -2.89
C LEU A 203 -7.67 13.97 -4.35
N MET A 204 -8.33 12.85 -4.58
CA MET A 204 -8.70 12.41 -5.93
C MET A 204 -10.14 12.80 -6.23
N GLU A 205 -10.39 13.33 -7.44
CA GLU A 205 -11.74 13.50 -7.95
C GLU A 205 -12.32 12.14 -8.38
N TYR A 206 -13.59 11.90 -8.05
CA TYR A 206 -14.32 10.67 -8.36
C TYR A 206 -15.45 10.92 -9.37
#